data_716b8efd1b499ac4f48eb52918dc1d1d
#
_entry.id   716b8efd1b499ac4f48eb52918dc1d1d
#
_cell.length_a   1.000
_cell.length_b   1.000
_cell.length_c   1.000
_cell.angle_alpha   90.00
_cell.angle_beta   90.00
_cell.angle_gamma   90.00
#
_symmetry.space_group_name_H-M   'P 1'
#
loop_
_entity.id
_entity.type
_entity.pdbx_description
1 polymer ?
#
loop_
_entity_poly.entity_id
_entity_poly.type
_entity_poly.pdbx_seq_one_letter_code
_entity_poly.pdbx_strand_id
1 'polypeptide(L)'
;MKLHYIVPEALTALSVRAFLKRQGVSLHLWRSLKHNGTVTVNGEAVIAALTTLHPGDELICELAETSSIAPIPMPLDIRYEDDALLIVNKPAAQLVHPVSRRRPEATLGNAVTYYYQRTGQNLIFHPLHRLDRNTSGLLLIAKQPHIQACLTQSSGPLFHRHYIGIASTKIGRASCRERV
;
A
#
# COMPACT_ATOMS: atom_id res chain seq x y z
N MET A 1 -1.34 4.31 10.29
CA MET A 1 -2.02 5.10 9.23
C MET A 1 -3.01 6.05 9.87
N LYS A 2 -3.07 7.31 9.37
CA LYS A 2 -4.08 8.30 9.78
C LYS A 2 -4.72 8.89 8.52
N LEU A 3 -6.05 8.86 8.43
CA LEU A 3 -6.84 9.53 7.40
C LEU A 3 -7.61 10.67 8.06
N HIS A 4 -7.63 11.83 7.41
CA HIS A 4 -8.31 13.02 7.90
C HIS A 4 -9.12 13.64 6.76
N TYR A 5 -10.40 13.88 7.00
CA TYR A 5 -11.32 14.44 6.03
C TYR A 5 -12.24 15.47 6.69
N ILE A 6 -12.55 16.51 5.94
CA ILE A 6 -13.71 17.37 6.23
C ILE A 6 -14.81 16.99 5.23
N VAL A 7 -16.00 16.69 5.74
CA VAL A 7 -17.15 16.32 4.90
C VAL A 7 -17.61 17.54 4.11
N PRO A 8 -17.59 17.49 2.76
CA PRO A 8 -17.98 18.63 1.94
C PRO A 8 -19.42 19.09 2.20
N GLU A 9 -19.65 20.40 2.20
CA GLU A 9 -20.98 21.02 2.39
C GLU A 9 -22.04 20.58 1.35
N ALA A 10 -21.59 20.24 0.14
CA ALA A 10 -22.46 19.78 -0.94
C ALA A 10 -22.94 18.32 -0.79
N LEU A 11 -22.43 17.59 0.21
CA LEU A 11 -22.85 16.22 0.46
C LEU A 11 -24.08 16.14 1.37
N THR A 12 -25.01 15.28 0.99
CA THR A 12 -26.09 14.87 1.88
C THR A 12 -25.56 13.92 2.94
N ALA A 13 -26.25 13.78 4.06
CA ALA A 13 -25.89 12.85 5.13
C ALA A 13 -25.59 11.43 4.62
N LEU A 14 -24.44 10.87 4.99
CA LEU A 14 -23.98 9.54 4.58
C LEU A 14 -23.44 8.78 5.77
N SER A 15 -23.49 7.41 5.71
CA SER A 15 -22.72 6.61 6.66
C SER A 15 -21.20 6.80 6.44
N VAL A 16 -20.42 6.69 7.51
CA VAL A 16 -18.94 6.70 7.45
C VAL A 16 -18.42 5.74 6.39
N ARG A 17 -18.99 4.54 6.26
CA ARG A 17 -18.63 3.56 5.23
C ARG A 17 -18.84 4.10 3.82
N ALA A 18 -19.99 4.70 3.56
CA ALA A 18 -20.32 5.21 2.22
C ALA A 18 -19.42 6.39 1.84
N PHE A 19 -19.11 7.26 2.80
CA PHE A 19 -18.17 8.35 2.61
C PHE A 19 -16.76 7.84 2.31
N LEU A 20 -16.21 6.98 3.16
CA LEU A 20 -14.86 6.42 2.96
C LEU A 20 -14.74 5.65 1.63
N LYS A 21 -15.81 4.94 1.19
CA LYS A 21 -15.83 4.30 -0.13
C LYS A 21 -15.70 5.34 -1.26
N ARG A 22 -16.36 6.48 -1.16
CA ARG A 22 -16.23 7.59 -2.14
C ARG A 22 -14.83 8.19 -2.16
N GLN A 23 -14.14 8.18 -1.01
CA GLN A 23 -12.74 8.60 -0.88
C GLN A 23 -11.74 7.53 -1.33
N GLY A 24 -12.19 6.43 -1.96
CA GLY A 24 -11.32 5.36 -2.47
C GLY A 24 -10.83 4.37 -1.40
N VAL A 25 -11.36 4.41 -0.17
CA VAL A 25 -11.00 3.45 0.88
C VAL A 25 -11.53 2.06 0.51
N SER A 26 -10.62 1.08 0.37
CA SER A 26 -10.96 -0.28 0.00
C SER A 26 -11.81 -0.98 1.09
N LEU A 27 -12.58 -2.01 0.67
CA LEU A 27 -13.37 -2.80 1.62
C LEU A 27 -12.49 -3.50 2.67
N HIS A 28 -11.28 -3.90 2.30
CA HIS A 28 -10.31 -4.49 3.23
C HIS A 28 -9.89 -3.47 4.30
N LEU A 29 -9.50 -2.29 3.89
CA LEU A 29 -9.10 -1.21 4.80
C LEU A 29 -10.26 -0.77 5.70
N TRP A 30 -11.48 -0.66 5.15
CA TRP A 30 -12.69 -0.42 5.94
C TRP A 30 -12.90 -1.47 7.04
N ARG A 31 -12.73 -2.78 6.70
CA ARG A 31 -12.85 -3.85 7.69
C ARG A 31 -11.80 -3.74 8.79
N SER A 32 -10.56 -3.43 8.42
CA SER A 32 -9.48 -3.22 9.39
C SER A 32 -9.73 -2.03 10.30
N LEU A 33 -10.17 -0.89 9.75
CA LEU A 33 -10.56 0.30 10.53
C LEU A 33 -11.69 0.00 11.51
N LYS A 34 -12.73 -0.71 11.06
CA LYS A 34 -13.89 -1.06 11.89
C LYS A 34 -13.53 -1.93 13.10
N HIS A 35 -12.55 -2.84 12.94
CA HIS A 35 -12.23 -3.84 13.98
C HIS A 35 -11.03 -3.44 14.84
N ASN A 36 -10.04 -2.77 14.25
CA ASN A 36 -8.74 -2.51 14.88
C ASN A 36 -8.36 -1.02 14.87
N GLY A 37 -9.21 -0.17 14.29
CA GLY A 37 -8.96 1.26 14.20
C GLY A 37 -9.78 2.07 15.18
N THR A 38 -9.41 3.34 15.30
CA THR A 38 -10.18 4.36 16.00
C THR A 38 -10.77 5.31 14.96
N VAL A 39 -12.06 5.60 15.08
CA VAL A 39 -12.74 6.59 14.23
C VAL A 39 -13.34 7.66 15.12
N THR A 40 -13.00 8.91 14.85
CA THR A 40 -13.57 10.06 15.55
C THR A 40 -14.30 10.97 14.57
N VAL A 41 -15.38 11.55 15.01
CA VAL A 41 -16.14 12.60 14.32
C VAL A 41 -16.20 13.82 15.23
N ASN A 42 -15.72 14.96 14.74
CA ASN A 42 -15.65 16.21 15.52
C ASN A 42 -14.90 16.03 16.87
N GLY A 43 -13.86 15.19 16.88
CA GLY A 43 -13.05 14.88 18.06
C GLY A 43 -13.64 13.80 18.99
N GLU A 44 -14.87 13.35 18.79
CA GLU A 44 -15.50 12.30 19.59
C GLU A 44 -15.35 10.92 18.95
N ALA A 45 -14.97 9.91 19.75
CA ALA A 45 -14.86 8.54 19.28
C ALA A 45 -16.25 7.96 18.99
N VAL A 46 -16.40 7.37 17.80
CA VAL A 46 -17.69 6.86 17.32
C VAL A 46 -17.62 5.41 16.85
N ILE A 47 -18.79 4.74 16.84
CA ILE A 47 -18.92 3.43 16.21
C ILE A 47 -19.08 3.62 14.70
N ALA A 48 -17.98 3.49 13.96
CA ALA A 48 -17.92 3.79 12.52
C ALA A 48 -19.01 3.09 11.69
N ALA A 49 -19.48 1.91 12.10
CA ALA A 49 -20.53 1.17 11.38
C ALA A 49 -21.93 1.77 11.53
N LEU A 50 -22.18 2.54 12.60
CA LEU A 50 -23.49 3.07 12.97
C LEU A 50 -23.58 4.58 12.76
N THR A 51 -22.45 5.25 12.55
CA THR A 51 -22.40 6.73 12.52
C THR A 51 -22.70 7.25 11.12
N THR A 52 -23.56 8.28 11.09
CA THR A 52 -23.87 9.07 9.93
C THR A 52 -23.08 10.38 10.01
N LEU A 53 -22.47 10.76 8.90
CA LEU A 53 -21.76 12.03 8.72
C LEU A 53 -22.67 13.08 8.11
N HIS A 54 -22.50 14.31 8.55
CA HIS A 54 -23.18 15.49 8.02
C HIS A 54 -22.18 16.42 7.35
N PRO A 55 -22.65 17.35 6.49
CA PRO A 55 -21.80 18.40 5.94
C PRO A 55 -21.04 19.15 7.03
N GLY A 56 -19.75 19.42 6.79
CA GLY A 56 -18.88 20.11 7.75
C GLY A 56 -18.24 19.23 8.83
N ASP A 57 -18.67 17.97 9.01
CA ASP A 57 -18.06 17.07 9.99
C ASP A 57 -16.59 16.81 9.70
N GLU A 58 -15.79 16.85 10.76
CA GLU A 58 -14.40 16.40 10.75
C GLU A 58 -14.32 14.90 11.06
N LEU A 59 -13.88 14.10 10.09
CA LEU A 59 -13.70 12.66 10.24
C LEU A 59 -12.21 12.33 10.31
N ILE A 60 -11.78 11.70 11.41
CA ILE A 60 -10.43 11.16 11.57
C ILE A 60 -10.52 9.64 11.76
N CYS A 61 -9.76 8.90 10.95
CA CYS A 61 -9.64 7.45 11.06
C CYS A 61 -8.19 7.09 11.33
N GLU A 62 -7.91 6.41 12.42
CA GLU A 62 -6.58 5.96 12.80
C GLU A 62 -6.53 4.43 12.88
N LEU A 63 -5.52 3.84 12.27
CA LEU A 63 -5.26 2.41 12.32
C LEU A 63 -3.80 2.18 12.69
N ALA A 64 -3.58 1.50 13.82
CA ALA A 64 -2.26 1.00 14.16
C ALA A 64 -1.93 -0.17 13.24
N GLU A 65 -0.89 -0.02 12.46
CA GLU A 65 -0.38 -1.07 11.60
C GLU A 65 0.90 -1.65 12.21
N THR A 66 0.99 -2.97 12.26
CA THR A 66 2.18 -3.67 12.71
C THR A 66 2.81 -4.40 11.54
N SER A 67 4.09 -4.13 11.26
CA SER A 67 4.84 -4.89 10.28
C SER A 67 5.24 -6.24 10.85
N SER A 68 4.96 -7.31 10.11
CA SER A 68 5.51 -8.63 10.40
C SER A 68 6.89 -8.86 9.76
N ILE A 69 7.40 -7.87 9.01
CA ILE A 69 8.68 -7.93 8.30
C ILE A 69 9.73 -7.31 9.22
N ALA A 70 10.70 -8.13 9.65
CA ALA A 70 11.80 -7.67 10.47
C ALA A 70 12.73 -6.73 9.67
N PRO A 71 13.23 -5.64 10.26
CA PRO A 71 14.19 -4.76 9.59
C PRO A 71 15.55 -5.46 9.48
N ILE A 72 16.16 -5.44 8.30
CA ILE A 72 17.50 -5.95 8.06
C ILE A 72 18.32 -4.89 7.30
N PRO A 73 19.50 -4.50 7.79
CA PRO A 73 20.33 -3.52 7.11
C PRO A 73 20.85 -4.07 5.78
N MET A 74 20.37 -3.49 4.68
CA MET A 74 20.75 -3.85 3.32
C MET A 74 20.83 -2.60 2.45
N PRO A 75 21.68 -2.59 1.40
CA PRO A 75 21.67 -1.52 0.42
C PRO A 75 20.30 -1.38 -0.26
N LEU A 76 19.85 -0.16 -0.41
CA LEU A 76 18.59 0.19 -1.07
C LEU A 76 18.87 1.26 -2.14
N ASP A 77 18.63 0.90 -3.42
CA ASP A 77 18.79 1.82 -4.54
C ASP A 77 17.47 2.58 -4.74
N ILE A 78 17.33 3.72 -4.05
CA ILE A 78 16.15 4.58 -4.11
C ILE A 78 16.23 5.44 -5.37
N ARG A 79 15.19 5.42 -6.19
CA ARG A 79 15.07 6.20 -7.43
C ARG A 79 14.15 7.41 -7.29
N TYR A 80 13.17 7.31 -6.40
CA TYR A 80 12.24 8.39 -6.10
C TYR A 80 11.63 8.18 -4.72
N GLU A 81 11.35 9.25 -4.03
CA GLU A 81 10.61 9.24 -2.77
C GLU A 81 9.88 10.57 -2.58
N ASP A 82 8.59 10.47 -2.19
CA ASP A 82 7.78 11.57 -1.70
C ASP A 82 6.94 11.14 -0.49
N ASP A 83 5.90 11.90 -0.13
CA ASP A 83 5.01 11.57 0.99
C ASP A 83 4.07 10.38 0.71
N ALA A 84 3.87 10.03 -0.55
CA ALA A 84 2.94 8.98 -1.00
C ALA A 84 3.64 7.70 -1.44
N LEU A 85 4.81 7.82 -2.09
CA LEU A 85 5.49 6.73 -2.80
C LEU A 85 6.98 6.65 -2.46
N LEU A 86 7.48 5.43 -2.49
CA LEU A 86 8.89 5.10 -2.57
C LEU A 86 9.10 4.21 -3.79
N ILE A 87 10.02 4.59 -4.70
CA ILE A 87 10.39 3.79 -5.86
C ILE A 87 11.83 3.34 -5.70
N VAL A 88 12.05 2.04 -5.73
CA VAL A 88 13.36 1.43 -5.58
C VAL A 88 13.73 0.60 -6.81
N ASN A 89 15.00 0.53 -7.13
CA ASN A 89 15.52 -0.38 -8.16
C ASN A 89 15.97 -1.68 -7.48
N LYS A 90 15.16 -2.72 -7.62
CA LYS A 90 15.46 -4.04 -7.05
C LYS A 90 16.58 -4.72 -7.86
N PRO A 91 17.65 -5.21 -7.23
CA PRO A 91 18.64 -6.03 -7.94
C PRO A 91 18.06 -7.42 -8.28
N ALA A 92 18.70 -8.11 -9.21
CA ALA A 92 18.46 -9.53 -9.44
C ALA A 92 18.89 -10.36 -8.20
N ALA A 93 18.43 -11.61 -8.13
CA ALA A 93 18.67 -12.56 -7.05
C ALA A 93 18.11 -12.17 -5.67
N GLN A 94 17.27 -11.14 -5.59
CA GLN A 94 16.61 -10.70 -4.36
C GLN A 94 15.09 -10.92 -4.43
N LEU A 95 14.51 -11.45 -3.34
CA LEU A 95 13.05 -11.56 -3.19
C LEU A 95 12.45 -10.21 -2.76
N VAL A 96 11.20 -9.97 -3.16
CA VAL A 96 10.44 -8.80 -2.71
C VAL A 96 9.90 -9.00 -1.29
N HIS A 97 9.30 -10.16 -1.02
CA HIS A 97 8.71 -10.52 0.28
C HIS A 97 9.33 -11.79 0.85
N PRO A 98 9.34 -11.95 2.19
CA PRO A 98 9.66 -13.23 2.80
C PRO A 98 8.70 -14.32 2.33
N VAL A 99 9.23 -15.44 1.84
CA VAL A 99 8.43 -16.55 1.30
C VAL A 99 8.15 -17.61 2.36
N SER A 100 9.03 -17.77 3.36
CA SER A 100 8.89 -18.81 4.37
C SER A 100 9.51 -18.37 5.70
N ARG A 101 8.79 -18.65 6.80
CA ARG A 101 9.34 -18.51 8.16
C ARG A 101 10.44 -19.53 8.46
N ARG A 102 10.48 -20.67 7.75
CA ARG A 102 11.46 -21.76 7.98
C ARG A 102 12.80 -21.50 7.30
N ARG A 103 12.85 -20.64 6.29
CA ARG A 103 14.07 -20.22 5.59
C ARG A 103 14.02 -18.72 5.39
N PRO A 104 14.38 -17.94 6.40
CA PRO A 104 14.38 -16.49 6.31
C PRO A 104 15.50 -16.03 5.38
N GLU A 105 15.17 -15.71 4.15
CA GLU A 105 16.08 -14.95 3.28
C GLU A 105 15.79 -13.46 3.47
N ALA A 106 16.84 -12.65 3.46
CA ALA A 106 16.71 -11.21 3.48
C ALA A 106 16.07 -10.73 2.16
N THR A 107 15.01 -9.95 2.26
CA THR A 107 14.20 -9.51 1.14
C THR A 107 14.24 -8.00 0.99
N LEU A 108 13.75 -7.49 -0.14
CA LEU A 108 13.59 -6.05 -0.32
C LEU A 108 12.69 -5.44 0.77
N GLY A 109 11.64 -6.15 1.19
CA GLY A 109 10.77 -5.71 2.28
C GLY A 109 11.53 -5.49 3.59
N ASN A 110 12.51 -6.35 3.91
CA ASN A 110 13.37 -6.17 5.08
C ASN A 110 14.24 -4.91 4.98
N ALA A 111 14.82 -4.66 3.79
CA ALA A 111 15.63 -3.46 3.53
C ALA A 111 14.80 -2.16 3.64
N VAL A 112 13.60 -2.15 3.09
CA VAL A 112 12.69 -1.00 3.15
C VAL A 112 12.21 -0.75 4.57
N THR A 113 11.87 -1.80 5.33
CA THR A 113 11.50 -1.67 6.75
C THR A 113 12.64 -1.07 7.57
N TYR A 114 13.89 -1.53 7.33
CA TYR A 114 15.07 -0.95 7.97
C TYR A 114 15.28 0.52 7.58
N TYR A 115 15.11 0.85 6.30
CA TYR A 115 15.20 2.23 5.80
C TYR A 115 14.20 3.15 6.51
N TYR A 116 12.93 2.75 6.60
CA TYR A 116 11.90 3.52 7.28
C TYR A 116 12.23 3.76 8.76
N GLN A 117 12.69 2.73 9.48
CA GLN A 117 13.10 2.88 10.87
C GLN A 117 14.27 3.84 11.02
N ARG A 118 15.29 3.71 10.19
CA ARG A 118 16.50 4.55 10.24
C ARG A 118 16.20 6.02 9.94
N THR A 119 15.20 6.29 9.09
CA THR A 119 14.79 7.66 8.73
C THR A 119 13.67 8.20 9.63
N GLY A 120 13.31 7.51 10.71
CA GLY A 120 12.26 7.91 11.64
C GLY A 120 10.85 7.82 11.07
N GLN A 121 10.66 7.13 9.95
CA GLN A 121 9.36 6.94 9.32
C GLN A 121 8.67 5.72 9.95
N ASN A 122 7.53 5.94 10.60
CA ASN A 122 6.71 4.83 11.15
C ASN A 122 5.78 4.29 10.07
N LEU A 123 6.37 3.64 9.05
CA LEU A 123 5.68 3.14 7.87
C LEU A 123 5.85 1.63 7.71
N ILE A 124 4.91 1.03 6.96
CA ILE A 124 4.92 -0.39 6.60
C ILE A 124 5.19 -0.54 5.10
N PHE A 125 5.78 -1.67 4.74
CA PHE A 125 6.08 -2.03 3.37
C PHE A 125 4.81 -2.43 2.60
N HIS A 126 4.29 -1.54 1.73
CA HIS A 126 3.12 -1.76 0.88
C HIS A 126 3.49 -1.73 -0.62
N PRO A 127 4.10 -2.79 -1.18
CA PRO A 127 4.43 -2.81 -2.59
C PRO A 127 3.17 -2.87 -3.46
N LEU A 128 3.16 -2.13 -4.57
CA LEU A 128 2.06 -2.08 -5.53
C LEU A 128 2.04 -3.29 -6.46
N HIS A 129 3.18 -3.91 -6.66
CA HIS A 129 3.38 -5.10 -7.47
C HIS A 129 4.58 -5.89 -6.95
N ARG A 130 4.89 -6.97 -7.61
CA ARG A 130 6.09 -7.75 -7.27
C ARG A 130 6.92 -8.01 -8.53
N LEU A 131 8.21 -8.23 -8.33
CA LEU A 131 9.15 -8.74 -9.31
C LEU A 131 9.64 -10.11 -8.82
N ASP A 132 9.88 -11.01 -9.73
CA ASP A 132 10.46 -12.31 -9.39
C ASP A 132 11.89 -12.16 -8.89
N ARG A 133 12.41 -13.20 -8.24
CA ARG A 133 13.75 -13.19 -7.63
C ARG A 133 14.82 -12.70 -8.60
N ASN A 134 14.85 -13.26 -9.82
CA ASN A 134 15.88 -12.98 -10.81
C ASN A 134 15.55 -11.78 -11.72
N THR A 135 14.38 -11.17 -11.56
CA THR A 135 14.00 -9.96 -12.29
C THR A 135 14.50 -8.75 -11.52
N SER A 136 15.30 -7.92 -12.17
CA SER A 136 15.69 -6.60 -11.66
C SER A 136 14.78 -5.51 -12.18
N GLY A 137 14.81 -4.35 -11.55
CA GLY A 137 14.10 -3.16 -12.04
C GLY A 137 13.27 -2.46 -10.98
N LEU A 138 12.45 -1.51 -11.41
CA LEU A 138 11.71 -0.63 -10.54
C LEU A 138 10.57 -1.35 -9.81
N LEU A 139 10.50 -1.15 -8.50
CA LEU A 139 9.40 -1.55 -7.66
C LEU A 139 8.79 -0.31 -7.02
N LEU A 140 7.47 -0.19 -7.15
CA LEU A 140 6.68 0.88 -6.55
C LEU A 140 6.15 0.43 -5.20
N ILE A 141 6.32 1.27 -4.19
CA ILE A 141 5.91 1.00 -2.80
C ILE A 141 5.09 2.19 -2.34
N ALA A 142 3.85 1.94 -1.94
CA ALA A 142 3.04 2.97 -1.32
C ALA A 142 3.46 3.16 0.14
N LYS A 143 3.49 4.41 0.62
CA LYS A 143 3.78 4.72 2.01
C LYS A 143 2.57 4.52 2.93
N GLN A 144 1.38 4.40 2.35
CA GLN A 144 0.14 4.17 3.08
C GLN A 144 -0.76 3.16 2.35
N PRO A 145 -1.53 2.33 3.08
CA PRO A 145 -2.41 1.34 2.45
C PRO A 145 -3.54 1.97 1.63
N HIS A 146 -3.94 3.20 1.97
CA HIS A 146 -4.90 3.94 1.15
C HIS A 146 -4.33 4.27 -0.24
N ILE A 147 -3.09 4.76 -0.30
CA ILE A 147 -2.40 5.02 -1.56
C ILE A 147 -2.23 3.72 -2.38
N GLN A 148 -1.86 2.61 -1.71
CA GLN A 148 -1.82 1.30 -2.36
C GLN A 148 -3.17 0.94 -2.98
N ALA A 149 -4.26 1.09 -2.22
CA ALA A 149 -5.61 0.79 -2.69
C ALA A 149 -6.02 1.66 -3.88
N CYS A 150 -5.75 2.97 -3.84
CA CYS A 150 -6.06 3.89 -4.94
C CYS A 150 -5.33 3.53 -6.23
N LEU A 151 -4.03 3.18 -6.13
CA LEU A 151 -3.19 2.88 -7.29
C LEU A 151 -3.44 1.48 -7.88
N THR A 152 -4.04 0.56 -7.12
CA THR A 152 -4.33 -0.82 -7.53
C THR A 152 -5.83 -1.12 -7.70
N GLN A 153 -6.66 -0.09 -7.87
CA GLN A 153 -8.12 -0.26 -8.01
C GLN A 153 -8.52 -1.18 -9.16
N SER A 154 -9.70 -1.76 -9.04
CA SER A 154 -10.28 -2.76 -9.94
C SER A 154 -10.55 -2.27 -11.39
N SER A 155 -10.48 -0.98 -11.65
CA SER A 155 -10.51 -0.40 -13.01
C SER A 155 -9.20 -0.54 -13.80
N GLY A 156 -8.20 -1.19 -13.21
CA GLY A 156 -6.84 -1.33 -13.69
C GLY A 156 -5.85 -0.45 -12.93
N PRO A 157 -4.57 -0.85 -12.89
CA PRO A 157 -3.54 -0.07 -12.20
C PRO A 157 -3.32 1.26 -12.92
N LEU A 158 -3.14 2.34 -12.14
CA LEU A 158 -2.81 3.67 -12.66
C LEU A 158 -1.35 3.80 -13.15
N PHE A 159 -0.65 2.68 -13.30
CA PHE A 159 0.72 2.62 -13.80
C PHE A 159 0.89 1.45 -14.77
N HIS A 160 1.74 1.64 -15.78
CA HIS A 160 2.07 0.61 -16.76
C HIS A 160 3.44 0.00 -16.48
N ARG A 161 3.53 -1.32 -16.65
CA ARG A 161 4.77 -2.07 -16.45
C ARG A 161 5.36 -2.46 -17.81
N HIS A 162 6.60 -2.07 -18.04
CA HIS A 162 7.36 -2.45 -19.23
C HIS A 162 8.53 -3.34 -18.82
N TYR A 163 8.73 -4.42 -19.55
CA TYR A 163 9.82 -5.36 -19.30
C TYR A 163 10.64 -5.55 -20.55
N ILE A 164 11.97 -5.65 -20.37
CA ILE A 164 12.90 -6.03 -21.42
C ILE A 164 13.52 -7.35 -21.02
N GLY A 165 13.48 -8.33 -21.92
CA GLY A 165 14.05 -9.66 -21.71
C GLY A 165 14.87 -10.12 -22.91
N ILE A 166 15.88 -10.94 -22.65
CA ILE A 166 16.67 -11.62 -23.66
C ILE A 166 16.26 -13.09 -23.66
N ALA A 167 15.85 -13.62 -24.80
CA ALA A 167 15.52 -15.04 -24.98
C ALA A 167 16.51 -15.70 -25.93
N SER A 168 16.97 -16.89 -25.55
CA SER A 168 17.91 -17.69 -26.36
C SER A 168 17.24 -18.58 -27.41
N THR A 169 15.89 -18.61 -27.44
CA THR A 169 15.09 -19.44 -28.34
C THR A 169 14.16 -18.58 -29.19
N LYS A 170 13.70 -19.13 -30.36
CA LYS A 170 12.63 -18.48 -31.13
C LYS A 170 11.41 -18.30 -30.24
N ILE A 171 11.05 -17.05 -29.98
CA ILE A 171 9.84 -16.71 -29.22
C ILE A 171 8.65 -17.08 -30.11
N GLY A 172 7.92 -18.12 -29.74
CA GLY A 172 6.57 -18.38 -30.26
C GLY A 172 5.60 -17.29 -29.80
N ARG A 173 4.38 -17.27 -30.31
CA ARG A 173 3.33 -16.36 -29.85
C ARG A 173 3.16 -16.51 -28.33
N ALA A 174 3.71 -15.58 -27.57
CA ALA A 174 3.48 -15.49 -26.15
C ALA A 174 2.02 -15.05 -25.94
N SER A 175 1.15 -15.92 -25.42
CA SER A 175 -0.10 -15.47 -24.86
C SER A 175 0.21 -14.90 -23.48
N CYS A 176 0.30 -13.58 -23.39
CA CYS A 176 0.33 -12.91 -22.11
C CYS A 176 -1.04 -13.05 -21.44
N ARG A 177 -1.29 -14.17 -20.75
CA ARG A 177 -2.39 -14.29 -19.81
C ARG A 177 -1.89 -13.71 -18.49
N GLU A 178 -2.04 -12.42 -18.34
CA GLU A 178 -1.96 -11.79 -17.05
C GLU A 178 -3.07 -12.38 -16.17
N ARG A 179 -2.70 -13.18 -15.18
CA ARG A 179 -3.65 -13.55 -14.11
C ARG A 179 -3.69 -12.37 -13.15
N VAL A 180 -4.77 -11.62 -13.25
CA VAL A 180 -5.16 -10.61 -12.27
C VAL A 180 -5.57 -11.30 -10.96
#